data_72ef151f0820b0c68e89c365fcbe1c0c
#
_entry.id   72ef151f0820b0c68e89c365fcbe1c0c
#
_cell.length_a   1.000
_cell.length_b   1.000
_cell.length_c   1.000
_cell.angle_alpha   90.00
_cell.angle_beta   90.00
_cell.angle_gamma   90.00
#
_symmetry.space_group_name_H-M   'P 1'
#
loop_
_entity.id
_entity.type
_entity.pdbx_description
1 polymer ?
#
loop_
_entity_poly.entity_id
_entity_poly.type
_entity_poly.pdbx_seq_one_letter_code
_entity_poly.pdbx_strand_id
1 'polypeptide(L)'
;YEICACLVGSEMCIRDRNLTPQRRLALVRELKKLTGRMEWLVEALLKMAQLDAGTVVFHPQDTTAAELVRRAAEPLEVPMEVRSIRFTAQAGEERITCDVPWSTEALGNILKNCMEHAASWVQVTARETAIFTEITVQDDGPGFAPEELPRLFQRFYRGKNAGENNFGIGLSLSRQVLAQQNGTVQAENVLTGGARFILRWYKGTI
;
A
#
# COMPACT_ATOMS: atom_id res chain seq x y z
N TYR A 1 5.72 16.61 18.61
CA TYR A 1 5.75 18.07 18.88
C TYR A 1 5.30 18.88 17.68
N GLU A 2 5.57 18.47 16.42
CA GLU A 2 5.17 19.19 15.21
C GLU A 2 3.66 19.12 14.93
N ILE A 3 2.99 18.05 15.28
CA ILE A 3 1.53 17.90 15.09
C ILE A 3 0.75 18.87 15.97
N CYS A 4 1.18 19.11 17.21
CA CYS A 4 0.58 20.10 18.09
C CYS A 4 0.79 21.53 17.58
N ALA A 5 1.96 21.86 17.04
CA ALA A 5 2.25 23.19 16.51
C ALA A 5 1.40 23.51 15.26
N CYS A 6 1.16 22.52 14.37
CA CYS A 6 0.28 22.67 13.22
C CYS A 6 -1.20 22.84 13.62
N LEU A 7 -1.69 22.10 14.61
CA LEU A 7 -3.09 22.21 15.08
C LEU A 7 -3.34 23.55 15.78
N VAL A 8 -2.45 23.96 16.68
CA VAL A 8 -2.55 25.25 17.41
C VAL A 8 -2.40 26.43 16.46
N GLY A 9 -1.50 26.36 15.48
CA GLY A 9 -1.37 27.38 14.44
C GLY A 9 -2.60 27.47 13.54
N SER A 10 -3.26 26.34 13.24
CA SER A 10 -4.50 26.32 12.42
C SER A 10 -5.69 26.91 13.17
N GLU A 11 -5.85 26.65 14.48
CA GLU A 11 -6.93 27.25 15.28
C GLU A 11 -6.78 28.79 15.40
N MET A 12 -5.57 29.29 15.61
CA MET A 12 -5.32 30.74 15.62
C MET A 12 -5.60 31.37 14.25
N CYS A 13 -5.23 30.72 13.15
CA CYS A 13 -5.48 31.20 11.80
C CYS A 13 -6.98 31.17 11.42
N ILE A 14 -7.77 30.21 11.91
CA ILE A 14 -9.22 30.14 11.63
C ILE A 14 -9.98 31.21 12.40
N ARG A 15 -9.51 31.66 13.56
CA ARG A 15 -10.11 32.70 14.39
C ARG A 15 -9.84 34.13 13.88
N ASP A 16 -8.84 34.28 13.01
CA ASP A 16 -8.53 35.62 12.45
C ASP A 16 -9.57 36.00 11.39
N ARG A 17 -10.35 37.06 11.70
CA ARG A 17 -11.41 37.62 10.85
C ARG A 17 -10.89 38.20 9.52
N ASN A 18 -9.56 38.31 9.34
CA ASN A 18 -8.90 38.88 8.17
C ASN A 18 -8.39 37.88 7.14
N LEU A 19 -8.75 36.62 7.25
CA LEU A 19 -8.36 35.62 6.26
C LEU A 19 -9.04 35.87 4.91
N THR A 20 -8.23 36.01 3.87
CA THR A 20 -8.75 36.06 2.50
C THR A 20 -9.48 34.75 2.16
N PRO A 21 -10.53 34.76 1.30
CA PRO A 21 -11.26 33.58 0.89
C PRO A 21 -10.35 32.46 0.34
N GLN A 22 -9.29 32.84 -0.38
CA GLN A 22 -8.30 31.89 -0.91
C GLN A 22 -7.50 31.18 0.19
N ARG A 23 -7.07 31.93 1.21
CA ARG A 23 -6.31 31.37 2.33
C ARG A 23 -7.18 30.47 3.21
N ARG A 24 -8.47 30.83 3.37
CA ARG A 24 -9.45 29.98 4.04
C ARG A 24 -9.66 28.66 3.31
N LEU A 25 -9.79 28.69 1.98
CA LEU A 25 -9.95 27.50 1.16
C LEU A 25 -8.71 26.59 1.22
N ALA A 26 -7.50 27.17 1.22
CA ALA A 26 -6.25 26.43 1.37
C ALA A 26 -6.20 25.71 2.73
N LEU A 27 -6.54 26.39 3.83
CA LEU A 27 -6.59 25.80 5.17
C LEU A 27 -7.62 24.67 5.28
N VAL A 28 -8.80 24.85 4.69
CA VAL A 28 -9.83 23.79 4.68
C VAL A 28 -9.33 22.54 3.92
N ARG A 29 -8.63 22.72 2.79
CA ARG A 29 -8.02 21.61 2.05
C ARG A 29 -6.95 20.90 2.87
N GLU A 30 -6.09 21.64 3.56
CA GLU A 30 -5.05 21.12 4.44
C GLU A 30 -5.66 20.30 5.61
N LEU A 31 -6.67 20.87 6.29
CA LEU A 31 -7.40 20.19 7.35
C LEU A 31 -8.06 18.90 6.85
N LYS A 32 -8.73 18.92 5.70
CA LYS A 32 -9.33 17.73 5.09
C LYS A 32 -8.28 16.66 4.80
N LYS A 33 -7.10 17.06 4.29
CA LYS A 33 -5.98 16.15 4.05
C LYS A 33 -5.47 15.53 5.35
N LEU A 34 -5.30 16.33 6.41
CA LEU A 34 -4.83 15.84 7.72
C LEU A 34 -5.85 14.90 8.36
N THR A 35 -7.15 15.25 8.32
CA THR A 35 -8.23 14.40 8.86
C THR A 35 -8.26 13.04 8.14
N GLY A 36 -8.21 13.02 6.81
CA GLY A 36 -8.17 11.77 6.05
C GLY A 36 -6.93 10.91 6.35
N ARG A 37 -5.79 11.54 6.64
CA ARG A 37 -4.58 10.82 7.09
C ARG A 37 -4.76 10.19 8.46
N MET A 38 -5.39 10.91 9.42
CA MET A 38 -5.67 10.39 10.75
C MET A 38 -6.67 9.24 10.69
N GLU A 39 -7.73 9.37 9.90
CA GLU A 39 -8.74 8.34 9.68
C GLU A 39 -8.08 7.05 9.15
N TRP A 40 -7.30 7.15 8.07
CA TRP A 40 -6.56 6.02 7.52
C TRP A 40 -5.63 5.36 8.56
N LEU A 41 -4.91 6.18 9.36
CA LEU A 41 -4.00 5.66 10.39
C LEU A 41 -4.74 4.87 11.46
N VAL A 42 -5.87 5.39 11.94
CA VAL A 42 -6.69 4.72 12.96
C VAL A 42 -7.23 3.40 12.41
N GLU A 43 -7.76 3.39 11.17
CA GLU A 43 -8.23 2.16 10.52
C GLU A 43 -7.11 1.13 10.35
N ALA A 44 -5.93 1.53 9.89
CA ALA A 44 -4.80 0.64 9.71
C ALA A 44 -4.32 0.04 11.05
N LEU A 45 -4.27 0.85 12.13
CA LEU A 45 -3.92 0.38 13.47
C LEU A 45 -4.97 -0.59 14.01
N LEU A 46 -6.26 -0.30 13.80
CA LEU A 46 -7.34 -1.20 14.23
C LEU A 46 -7.26 -2.55 13.51
N LYS A 47 -7.06 -2.54 12.19
CA LYS A 47 -6.86 -3.76 11.39
C LYS A 47 -5.65 -4.57 11.88
N MET A 48 -4.54 -3.92 12.16
CA MET A 48 -3.36 -4.58 12.72
C MET A 48 -3.65 -5.21 14.08
N ALA A 49 -4.33 -4.48 14.97
CA ALA A 49 -4.70 -4.99 16.29
C ALA A 49 -5.64 -6.21 16.20
N GLN A 50 -6.59 -6.20 15.27
CA GLN A 50 -7.48 -7.33 15.02
C GLN A 50 -6.73 -8.56 14.50
N LEU A 51 -5.79 -8.36 13.56
CA LEU A 51 -4.93 -9.43 13.04
C LEU A 51 -4.02 -10.01 14.13
N ASP A 52 -3.45 -9.16 14.99
CA ASP A 52 -2.61 -9.59 16.12
C ASP A 52 -3.38 -10.40 17.17
N ALA A 53 -4.60 -9.96 17.46
CA ALA A 53 -5.49 -10.66 18.39
C ALA A 53 -6.08 -11.96 17.82
N GLY A 54 -5.87 -12.25 16.52
CA GLY A 54 -6.46 -13.40 15.84
C GLY A 54 -7.98 -13.35 15.79
N THR A 55 -8.58 -12.16 15.89
CA THR A 55 -10.05 -11.97 15.88
C THR A 55 -10.63 -11.84 14.47
N VAL A 56 -9.77 -11.70 13.47
CA VAL A 56 -10.19 -11.65 12.06
C VAL A 56 -10.60 -13.02 11.60
N VAL A 57 -11.83 -13.15 11.14
CA VAL A 57 -12.32 -14.35 10.45
C VAL A 57 -12.18 -14.12 8.96
N PHE A 58 -11.24 -14.81 8.33
CA PHE A 58 -11.08 -14.77 6.89
C PHE A 58 -12.14 -15.63 6.19
N HIS A 59 -12.65 -15.14 5.08
CA HIS A 59 -13.62 -15.84 4.23
C HIS A 59 -12.99 -16.14 2.86
N PRO A 60 -12.17 -17.21 2.73
CA PRO A 60 -11.50 -17.55 1.49
C PRO A 60 -12.51 -17.83 0.38
N GLN A 61 -12.28 -17.25 -0.78
CA GLN A 61 -13.07 -17.42 -1.99
C GLN A 61 -12.11 -17.65 -3.17
N ASP A 62 -12.57 -18.40 -4.15
CA ASP A 62 -11.84 -18.55 -5.40
C ASP A 62 -12.00 -17.27 -6.24
N THR A 63 -10.88 -16.74 -6.68
CA THR A 63 -10.79 -15.58 -7.56
C THR A 63 -9.68 -15.77 -8.58
N THR A 64 -9.53 -14.84 -9.50
CA THR A 64 -8.42 -14.83 -10.45
C THR A 64 -7.41 -13.73 -10.12
N ALA A 65 -6.17 -13.92 -10.57
CA ALA A 65 -5.13 -12.89 -10.45
C ALA A 65 -5.56 -11.59 -11.14
N ALA A 66 -6.20 -11.69 -12.32
CA ALA A 66 -6.71 -10.52 -13.05
C ALA A 66 -7.71 -9.71 -12.22
N GLU A 67 -8.68 -10.37 -11.58
CA GLU A 67 -9.70 -9.69 -10.78
C GLU A 67 -9.10 -9.05 -9.53
N LEU A 68 -8.18 -9.74 -8.85
CA LEU A 68 -7.51 -9.20 -7.67
C LEU A 68 -6.66 -7.97 -8.01
N VAL A 69 -5.90 -8.04 -9.11
CA VAL A 69 -5.08 -6.92 -9.60
C VAL A 69 -5.95 -5.74 -10.02
N ARG A 70 -7.04 -6.00 -10.76
CA ARG A 70 -7.98 -4.95 -11.17
C ARG A 70 -8.53 -4.19 -9.97
N ARG A 71 -9.05 -4.89 -8.96
CA ARG A 71 -9.60 -4.27 -7.73
C ARG A 71 -8.56 -3.47 -6.96
N ALA A 72 -7.34 -4.00 -6.86
CA ALA A 72 -6.27 -3.33 -6.13
C ALA A 72 -5.72 -2.09 -6.88
N ALA A 73 -5.75 -2.09 -8.21
CA ALA A 73 -5.26 -0.99 -9.04
C ALA A 73 -6.30 0.13 -9.22
N GLU A 74 -7.59 -0.18 -9.23
CA GLU A 74 -8.68 0.77 -9.49
C GLU A 74 -8.58 2.09 -8.68
N PRO A 75 -8.32 2.10 -7.36
CA PRO A 75 -8.17 3.35 -6.61
C PRO A 75 -6.90 4.15 -6.96
N LEU A 76 -5.94 3.52 -7.65
CA LEU A 76 -4.64 4.08 -7.99
C LEU A 76 -4.55 4.59 -9.44
N GLU A 77 -5.55 4.34 -10.29
CA GLU A 77 -5.56 4.74 -11.70
C GLU A 77 -5.36 6.26 -11.85
N VAL A 78 -6.22 7.06 -11.23
CA VAL A 78 -6.12 8.52 -11.29
C VAL A 78 -4.80 9.04 -10.65
N PRO A 79 -4.37 8.58 -9.46
CA PRO A 79 -3.04 8.92 -8.95
C PRO A 79 -1.88 8.57 -9.87
N MET A 80 -1.92 7.43 -10.58
CA MET A 80 -0.89 7.03 -11.54
C MET A 80 -0.88 7.96 -12.77
N GLU A 81 -2.05 8.29 -13.32
CA GLU A 81 -2.19 9.24 -14.43
C GLU A 81 -1.62 10.62 -14.06
N VAL A 82 -2.00 11.17 -12.91
CA VAL A 82 -1.50 12.47 -12.42
C VAL A 82 0.01 12.49 -12.29
N ARG A 83 0.62 11.36 -11.93
CA ARG A 83 2.08 11.21 -11.81
C ARG A 83 2.75 10.80 -13.12
N SER A 84 1.99 10.59 -14.20
CA SER A 84 2.49 10.07 -15.49
C SER A 84 3.17 8.70 -15.35
N ILE A 85 2.72 7.87 -14.42
CA ILE A 85 3.19 6.49 -14.23
C ILE A 85 2.39 5.58 -15.16
N ARG A 86 3.09 4.85 -16.03
CA ARG A 86 2.49 3.84 -16.90
C ARG A 86 2.24 2.56 -16.08
N PHE A 87 0.99 2.14 -15.99
CA PHE A 87 0.62 0.87 -15.37
C PHE A 87 0.37 -0.20 -16.44
N THR A 88 0.95 -1.39 -16.25
CA THR A 88 0.70 -2.55 -17.10
C THR A 88 0.47 -3.79 -16.25
N ALA A 89 -0.55 -4.58 -16.56
CA ALA A 89 -0.86 -5.82 -15.89
C ALA A 89 -0.92 -6.97 -16.90
N GLN A 90 -0.13 -8.01 -16.65
CA GLN A 90 -0.14 -9.30 -17.35
C GLN A 90 -0.57 -10.36 -16.33
N ALA A 91 -1.84 -10.31 -15.97
CA ALA A 91 -2.51 -11.24 -15.06
C ALA A 91 -3.80 -11.71 -15.75
N GLY A 92 -4.10 -12.99 -15.63
CA GLY A 92 -5.21 -13.63 -16.32
C GLY A 92 -6.01 -14.52 -15.37
N GLU A 93 -6.29 -15.73 -15.80
CA GLU A 93 -7.15 -16.71 -15.13
C GLU A 93 -6.42 -17.54 -14.06
N GLU A 94 -5.19 -17.14 -13.67
CA GLU A 94 -4.46 -17.79 -12.57
C GLU A 94 -5.30 -17.76 -11.30
N ARG A 95 -5.59 -18.95 -10.76
CA ARG A 95 -6.53 -19.11 -9.64
C ARG A 95 -5.86 -18.83 -8.30
N ILE A 96 -6.56 -18.07 -7.48
CA ILE A 96 -6.16 -17.73 -6.10
C ILE A 96 -7.34 -18.00 -5.19
N THR A 97 -7.12 -18.78 -4.13
CA THR A 97 -8.09 -18.93 -3.04
C THR A 97 -7.66 -18.03 -1.89
N CYS A 98 -8.40 -16.96 -1.63
CA CYS A 98 -8.05 -15.96 -0.61
C CYS A 98 -9.29 -15.21 -0.13
N ASP A 99 -9.17 -14.50 0.98
CA ASP A 99 -10.12 -13.45 1.34
C ASP A 99 -9.89 -12.25 0.43
N VAL A 100 -10.80 -12.04 -0.51
CA VAL A 100 -10.64 -11.04 -1.58
C VAL A 100 -10.50 -9.62 -1.04
N PRO A 101 -11.32 -9.11 -0.10
CA PRO A 101 -11.15 -7.79 0.51
C PRO A 101 -9.76 -7.57 1.12
N TRP A 102 -9.32 -8.47 2.00
CA TRP A 102 -8.03 -8.36 2.66
C TRP A 102 -6.84 -8.49 1.69
N SER A 103 -6.93 -9.40 0.73
CA SER A 103 -5.88 -9.59 -0.29
C SER A 103 -5.81 -8.41 -1.27
N THR A 104 -6.96 -7.82 -1.63
CA THR A 104 -7.02 -6.57 -2.42
C THR A 104 -6.31 -5.42 -1.69
N GLU A 105 -6.56 -5.25 -0.40
CA GLU A 105 -5.90 -4.22 0.41
C GLU A 105 -4.40 -4.47 0.51
N ALA A 106 -3.98 -5.72 0.75
CA ALA A 106 -2.57 -6.08 0.81
C ALA A 106 -1.84 -5.79 -0.52
N LEU A 107 -2.43 -6.16 -1.65
CA LEU A 107 -1.89 -5.87 -2.97
C LEU A 107 -1.91 -4.38 -3.28
N GLY A 108 -2.99 -3.67 -2.90
CA GLY A 108 -3.12 -2.22 -3.06
C GLY A 108 -2.03 -1.43 -2.32
N ASN A 109 -1.66 -1.85 -1.12
CA ASN A 109 -0.54 -1.26 -0.37
C ASN A 109 0.81 -1.44 -1.09
N ILE A 110 1.04 -2.59 -1.72
CA ILE A 110 2.23 -2.85 -2.53
C ILE A 110 2.22 -1.98 -3.80
N LEU A 111 1.11 -1.97 -4.54
CA LEU A 111 0.96 -1.15 -5.75
C LEU A 111 1.15 0.34 -5.45
N LYS A 112 0.59 0.82 -4.35
CA LYS A 112 0.77 2.21 -3.89
C LYS A 112 2.24 2.50 -3.61
N ASN A 113 2.96 1.59 -2.94
CA ASN A 113 4.38 1.76 -2.67
C ASN A 113 5.18 1.84 -3.98
N CYS A 114 4.97 0.92 -4.92
CA CYS A 114 5.61 0.97 -6.23
C CYS A 114 5.30 2.26 -6.97
N MET A 115 4.03 2.70 -7.02
CA MET A 115 3.63 3.97 -7.65
C MET A 115 4.31 5.19 -7.02
N GLU A 116 4.48 5.21 -5.69
CA GLU A 116 5.11 6.33 -4.98
C GLU A 116 6.61 6.46 -5.30
N HIS A 117 7.27 5.35 -5.62
CA HIS A 117 8.71 5.29 -5.85
C HIS A 117 9.10 5.08 -7.32
N ALA A 118 8.16 4.69 -8.19
CA ALA A 118 8.42 4.53 -9.63
C ALA A 118 8.92 5.83 -10.28
N ALA A 119 9.82 5.68 -11.24
CA ALA A 119 10.25 6.78 -12.09
C ALA A 119 9.26 7.02 -13.24
N SER A 120 8.78 5.96 -13.90
CA SER A 120 7.90 6.07 -15.07
C SER A 120 6.89 4.93 -15.25
N TRP A 121 7.12 3.75 -14.66
CA TRP A 121 6.22 2.62 -14.84
C TRP A 121 6.12 1.69 -13.63
N VAL A 122 4.97 1.03 -13.53
CA VAL A 122 4.69 -0.10 -12.64
C VAL A 122 4.13 -1.24 -13.47
N GLN A 123 4.69 -2.42 -13.32
CA GLN A 123 4.28 -3.63 -14.02
C GLN A 123 3.84 -4.69 -13.02
N VAL A 124 2.73 -5.36 -13.33
CA VAL A 124 2.24 -6.53 -12.61
C VAL A 124 2.28 -7.72 -13.53
N THR A 125 2.78 -8.85 -13.04
CA THR A 125 2.71 -10.15 -13.72
C THR A 125 2.17 -11.19 -12.78
N ALA A 126 1.45 -12.19 -13.30
CA ALA A 126 0.98 -13.31 -12.53
C ALA A 126 1.47 -14.62 -13.15
N ARG A 127 1.64 -15.63 -12.30
CA ARG A 127 1.88 -17.02 -12.73
C ARG A 127 1.28 -18.00 -11.75
N GLU A 128 0.79 -19.09 -12.28
CA GLU A 128 0.23 -20.19 -11.50
C GLU A 128 1.12 -21.43 -11.65
N THR A 129 1.34 -22.11 -10.54
CA THR A 129 2.04 -23.38 -10.46
C THR A 129 1.16 -24.43 -9.78
N ALA A 130 1.64 -25.67 -9.67
CA ALA A 130 0.93 -26.70 -8.92
C ALA A 130 0.81 -26.42 -7.41
N ILE A 131 1.72 -25.62 -6.85
CA ILE A 131 1.82 -25.40 -5.40
C ILE A 131 1.47 -23.98 -4.94
N PHE A 132 1.56 -22.98 -5.81
CA PHE A 132 1.19 -21.58 -5.49
C PHE A 132 0.77 -20.81 -6.73
N THR A 133 0.04 -19.74 -6.49
CA THR A 133 -0.13 -18.65 -7.46
C THR A 133 0.66 -17.44 -6.96
N GLU A 134 1.41 -16.82 -7.86
CA GLU A 134 2.31 -15.70 -7.58
C GLU A 134 1.89 -14.47 -8.37
N ILE A 135 1.81 -13.34 -7.68
CA ILE A 135 1.70 -12.01 -8.30
C ILE A 135 2.99 -11.27 -8.00
N THR A 136 3.62 -10.77 -9.05
CA THR A 136 4.83 -9.95 -8.97
C THR A 136 4.49 -8.53 -9.37
N VAL A 137 4.86 -7.55 -8.52
CA VAL A 137 4.73 -6.12 -8.79
C VAL A 137 6.14 -5.54 -8.87
N GLN A 138 6.46 -4.86 -9.97
CA GLN A 138 7.77 -4.28 -10.21
C GLN A 138 7.62 -2.82 -10.63
N ASP A 139 8.54 -1.98 -10.16
CA ASP A 139 8.71 -0.58 -10.59
C ASP A 139 10.11 -0.33 -11.18
N ASP A 140 10.29 0.84 -11.77
CA ASP A 140 11.55 1.34 -12.34
C ASP A 140 12.19 2.44 -11.47
N GLY A 141 11.86 2.46 -10.19
CA GLY A 141 12.41 3.42 -9.24
C GLY A 141 13.88 3.14 -8.86
N PRO A 142 14.38 3.79 -7.82
CA PRO A 142 15.75 3.60 -7.35
C PRO A 142 15.97 2.27 -6.61
N GLY A 143 14.89 1.52 -6.30
CA GLY A 143 14.96 0.36 -5.43
C GLY A 143 15.19 0.74 -3.96
N PHE A 144 15.65 -0.22 -3.16
CA PHE A 144 15.90 -0.07 -1.73
C PHE A 144 17.40 -0.13 -1.44
N ALA A 145 17.86 0.60 -0.42
CA ALA A 145 19.19 0.38 0.10
C ALA A 145 19.29 -1.05 0.69
N PRO A 146 20.43 -1.75 0.54
CA PRO A 146 20.57 -3.13 1.02
C PRO A 146 20.21 -3.32 2.50
N GLU A 147 20.50 -2.34 3.33
CA GLU A 147 20.17 -2.33 4.76
C GLU A 147 18.68 -2.10 5.06
N GLU A 148 17.89 -1.62 4.09
CA GLU A 148 16.46 -1.40 4.21
C GLU A 148 15.65 -2.67 3.93
N LEU A 149 16.10 -3.51 2.99
CA LEU A 149 15.38 -4.72 2.55
C LEU A 149 14.91 -5.61 3.71
N PRO A 150 15.74 -5.95 4.74
CA PRO A 150 15.29 -6.80 5.85
C PRO A 150 14.25 -6.13 6.75
N ARG A 151 14.12 -4.80 6.66
CA ARG A 151 13.28 -3.98 7.54
C ARG A 151 12.00 -3.50 6.89
N LEU A 152 11.84 -3.64 5.58
CA LEU A 152 10.70 -3.09 4.81
C LEU A 152 9.35 -3.51 5.36
N PHE A 153 9.25 -4.73 5.87
CA PHE A 153 8.01 -5.28 6.43
C PHE A 153 7.91 -5.13 7.97
N GLN A 154 8.82 -4.36 8.60
CA GLN A 154 8.69 -4.02 10.02
C GLN A 154 7.67 -2.92 10.19
N ARG A 155 6.90 -2.99 11.28
CA ARG A 155 5.89 -1.98 11.62
C ARG A 155 6.56 -0.64 11.89
N PHE A 156 5.95 0.42 11.39
CA PHE A 156 6.41 1.80 11.54
C PHE A 156 7.78 2.07 10.90
N TYR A 157 8.32 1.11 10.14
CA TYR A 157 9.55 1.35 9.42
C TYR A 157 9.30 2.28 8.23
N ARG A 158 10.11 3.33 8.14
CA ARG A 158 10.11 4.30 7.03
C ARG A 158 11.52 4.36 6.46
N GLY A 159 11.65 4.08 5.19
CA GLY A 159 12.90 4.26 4.46
C GLY A 159 13.28 5.74 4.35
N LYS A 160 14.52 6.01 3.97
CA LYS A 160 15.07 7.38 3.86
C LYS A 160 14.28 8.27 2.89
N ASN A 161 13.67 7.67 1.87
CA ASN A 161 12.90 8.36 0.82
C ASN A 161 11.38 8.25 1.05
N ALA A 162 10.93 7.86 2.25
CA ALA A 162 9.51 7.73 2.54
C ALA A 162 8.83 9.10 2.52
N GLY A 163 7.78 9.24 1.72
CA GLY A 163 6.96 10.45 1.66
C GLY A 163 6.33 10.79 3.02
N GLU A 164 5.96 12.06 3.23
CA GLU A 164 5.34 12.54 4.47
C GLU A 164 4.05 11.80 4.85
N ASN A 165 3.37 11.21 3.87
CA ASN A 165 2.11 10.49 4.05
C ASN A 165 2.28 9.00 4.38
N ASN A 166 3.52 8.51 4.51
CA ASN A 166 3.80 7.11 4.71
C ASN A 166 4.10 6.82 6.19
N PHE A 167 3.20 6.11 6.88
CA PHE A 167 3.34 5.77 8.31
C PHE A 167 4.12 4.47 8.55
N GLY A 168 4.60 3.79 7.51
CA GLY A 168 5.33 2.52 7.63
C GLY A 168 4.46 1.33 8.07
N ILE A 169 3.16 1.38 7.81
CA ILE A 169 2.20 0.34 8.21
C ILE A 169 1.81 -0.55 7.03
N GLY A 170 1.67 -0.01 5.82
CA GLY A 170 1.09 -0.71 4.68
C GLY A 170 1.78 -2.03 4.32
N LEU A 171 3.13 -2.02 4.20
CA LEU A 171 3.89 -3.23 3.86
C LEU A 171 3.82 -4.28 4.97
N SER A 172 3.89 -3.87 6.25
CA SER A 172 3.76 -4.78 7.39
C SER A 172 2.37 -5.41 7.47
N LEU A 173 1.32 -4.63 7.19
CA LEU A 173 -0.05 -5.12 7.08
C LEU A 173 -0.19 -6.16 5.95
N SER A 174 0.36 -5.86 4.76
CA SER A 174 0.34 -6.78 3.63
C SER A 174 1.00 -8.12 3.98
N ARG A 175 2.16 -8.10 4.65
CA ARG A 175 2.84 -9.32 5.08
C ARG A 175 1.99 -10.13 6.07
N GLN A 176 1.35 -9.48 7.02
CA GLN A 176 0.53 -10.12 8.02
C GLN A 176 -0.73 -10.74 7.42
N VAL A 177 -1.40 -10.02 6.51
CA VAL A 177 -2.58 -10.51 5.78
C VAL A 177 -2.25 -11.76 4.96
N LEU A 178 -1.14 -11.75 4.19
CA LEU A 178 -0.75 -12.92 3.43
C LEU A 178 -0.39 -14.10 4.34
N ALA A 179 0.39 -13.86 5.40
CA ALA A 179 0.80 -14.92 6.33
C ALA A 179 -0.38 -15.65 6.97
N GLN A 180 -1.45 -14.93 7.30
CA GLN A 180 -2.66 -15.54 7.87
C GLN A 180 -3.55 -16.24 6.83
N GLN A 181 -3.27 -16.06 5.55
CA GLN A 181 -3.97 -16.72 4.43
C GLN A 181 -3.07 -17.73 3.70
N ASN A 182 -2.14 -18.36 4.41
CA ASN A 182 -1.19 -19.31 3.82
C ASN A 182 -0.42 -18.72 2.62
N GLY A 183 0.01 -17.48 2.75
CA GLY A 183 0.76 -16.76 1.72
C GLY A 183 2.04 -16.14 2.24
N THR A 184 2.84 -15.62 1.34
CA THR A 184 4.08 -14.89 1.66
C THR A 184 4.23 -13.65 0.79
N VAL A 185 4.96 -12.66 1.30
CA VAL A 185 5.41 -11.51 0.52
C VAL A 185 6.90 -11.31 0.73
N GLN A 186 7.61 -11.03 -0.35
CA GLN A 186 9.03 -10.73 -0.39
C GLN A 186 9.28 -9.48 -1.21
N ALA A 187 10.39 -8.80 -0.96
CA ALA A 187 10.85 -7.66 -1.75
C ALA A 187 12.32 -7.85 -2.12
N GLU A 188 12.69 -7.43 -3.31
CA GLU A 188 14.05 -7.48 -3.82
C GLU A 188 14.32 -6.29 -4.74
N ASN A 189 15.59 -5.97 -4.93
CA ASN A 189 16.00 -5.03 -5.98
C ASN A 189 16.20 -5.78 -7.30
N VAL A 190 15.81 -5.14 -8.39
CA VAL A 190 16.03 -5.67 -9.73
C VAL A 190 17.41 -5.21 -10.25
N LEU A 191 18.18 -6.11 -10.87
CA LEU A 191 19.51 -5.81 -11.36
C LEU A 191 19.56 -4.65 -12.37
N THR A 192 18.47 -4.47 -13.11
CA THR A 192 18.32 -3.37 -14.08
C THR A 192 17.82 -2.07 -13.47
N GLY A 193 17.64 -2.03 -12.15
CA GLY A 193 17.03 -0.93 -11.39
C GLY A 193 15.58 -1.20 -11.02
N GLY A 194 15.12 -0.52 -9.97
CA GLY A 194 13.77 -0.66 -9.44
C GLY A 194 13.63 -1.70 -8.33
N ALA A 195 12.44 -1.74 -7.77
CA ALA A 195 12.04 -2.71 -6.76
C ALA A 195 11.07 -3.74 -7.34
N ARG A 196 11.10 -4.92 -6.77
CA ARG A 196 10.17 -6.00 -7.09
C ARG A 196 9.60 -6.57 -5.80
N PHE A 197 8.27 -6.68 -5.75
CA PHE A 197 7.55 -7.38 -4.69
C PHE A 197 6.95 -8.66 -5.26
N ILE A 198 7.05 -9.75 -4.51
CA ILE A 198 6.60 -11.09 -4.89
C ILE A 198 5.62 -11.56 -3.83
N LEU A 199 4.36 -11.71 -4.21
CA LEU A 199 3.28 -12.19 -3.36
C LEU A 199 2.90 -13.60 -3.81
N ARG A 200 2.84 -14.55 -2.87
CA ARG A 200 2.46 -15.95 -3.16
C ARG A 200 1.31 -16.38 -2.28
N TRP A 201 0.34 -17.06 -2.87
CA TRP A 201 -0.73 -17.79 -2.19
C TRP A 201 -0.53 -19.27 -2.46
N TYR A 202 -0.29 -20.04 -1.40
CA TYR A 202 -0.05 -21.48 -1.53
C TYR A 202 -1.36 -22.23 -1.63
N LYS A 203 -1.38 -23.24 -2.52
CA LYS A 203 -2.51 -24.14 -2.74
C LYS A 203 -2.43 -25.30 -1.75
N GLY A 204 -3.49 -25.46 -0.96
CA GLY A 204 -3.56 -26.51 0.05
C GLY A 204 -2.88 -26.16 1.38
N THR A 205 -3.19 -26.95 2.40
CA THR A 205 -2.52 -26.89 3.72
C THR A 205 -1.24 -27.72 3.62
N ILE A 206 -0.09 -27.09 3.82
CA ILE A 206 1.15 -27.82 4.08
C ILE A 206 1.10 -28.35 5.50
#